data_a785870c40efbaf3333d6898d7568c64
#
_entry.id   a785870c40efbaf3333d6898d7568c64
#
_cell.length_a   1.000
_cell.length_b   1.000
_cell.length_c   1.000
_cell.angle_alpha   90.00
_cell.angle_beta   90.00
_cell.angle_gamma   90.00
#
_symmetry.space_group_name_H-M   'P 1'
#
loop_
_entity.id
_entity.type
_entity.pdbx_description
1 polymer ?
#
loop_
_entity_poly.entity_id
_entity_poly.type
_entity_poly.pdbx_seq_one_letter_code
_entity_poly.pdbx_strand_id
1 'polypeptide(L)'
;MGPVLRRWFWYWGPPLVWMGGIFFFSAQPDLPQAPGPWLDMLLKKTGHTAAYGVLAWLYLRVLRRHLGNGRSLTVFRVASIGLAVAYALSDEYHQTFVPGRDGNLLDVVVDGAGACVAMLLDRWLARRRALSGPGPRSASVAR
;
A
#
# COMPACT_ATOMS: atom_id res chain seq x y z
N MET A 1 11.48 -3.74 -26.83
CA MET A 1 11.59 -3.43 -25.39
C MET A 1 12.52 -4.45 -24.74
N GLY A 2 13.66 -4.04 -24.21
CA GLY A 2 14.64 -4.96 -23.64
C GLY A 2 14.11 -5.65 -22.36
N PRO A 3 14.64 -6.83 -21.99
CA PRO A 3 14.17 -7.62 -20.84
C PRO A 3 14.23 -6.84 -19.51
N VAL A 4 15.17 -5.94 -19.36
CA VAL A 4 15.32 -5.08 -18.16
C VAL A 4 14.17 -4.08 -18.06
N LEU A 5 13.83 -3.41 -19.16
CA LEU A 5 12.74 -2.41 -19.20
C LEU A 5 11.38 -3.08 -18.94
N ARG A 6 11.15 -4.28 -19.50
CA ARG A 6 9.94 -5.08 -19.25
C ARG A 6 9.81 -5.45 -17.76
N ARG A 7 10.90 -5.90 -17.13
CA ARG A 7 10.92 -6.21 -15.69
C ARG A 7 10.61 -4.97 -14.84
N TRP A 8 11.21 -3.83 -15.17
CA TRP A 8 10.98 -2.57 -14.46
C TRP A 8 9.50 -2.17 -14.52
N PHE A 9 8.88 -2.25 -15.71
CA PHE A 9 7.47 -1.93 -15.94
C PHE A 9 6.52 -2.86 -15.13
N TRP A 10 6.83 -4.15 -15.04
CA TRP A 10 6.02 -5.11 -14.27
C TRP A 10 6.05 -4.88 -12.75
N TYR A 11 7.11 -4.30 -12.22
CA TYR A 11 7.21 -4.05 -10.79
C TYR A 11 6.75 -2.66 -10.40
N TRP A 12 7.17 -1.62 -11.12
CA TRP A 12 6.82 -0.23 -10.81
C TRP A 12 5.50 0.22 -11.45
N GLY A 13 5.06 -0.39 -12.54
CA GLY A 13 3.79 -0.08 -13.20
C GLY A 13 2.59 -0.13 -12.25
N PRO A 14 2.35 -1.22 -11.50
CA PRO A 14 1.21 -1.30 -10.59
C PRO A 14 1.16 -0.20 -9.53
N PRO A 15 2.23 0.11 -8.76
CA PRO A 15 2.17 1.22 -7.82
C PRO A 15 1.97 2.57 -8.50
N LEU A 16 2.59 2.83 -9.65
CA LEU A 16 2.42 4.10 -10.36
C LEU A 16 0.99 4.28 -10.90
N VAL A 17 0.40 3.23 -11.47
CA VAL A 17 -1.01 3.25 -11.90
C VAL A 17 -1.94 3.47 -10.70
N TRP A 18 -1.66 2.81 -9.57
CA TRP A 18 -2.44 2.96 -8.34
C TRP A 18 -2.34 4.37 -7.76
N MET A 19 -1.13 4.95 -7.72
CA MET A 19 -0.91 6.35 -7.34
C MET A 19 -1.69 7.30 -8.25
N GLY A 20 -1.64 7.07 -9.57
CA GLY A 20 -2.43 7.84 -10.53
C GLY A 20 -3.93 7.73 -10.28
N GLY A 21 -4.43 6.56 -9.88
CA GLY A 21 -5.83 6.36 -9.49
C GLY A 21 -6.18 7.15 -8.23
N ILE A 22 -5.37 7.07 -7.17
CA ILE A 22 -5.56 7.86 -5.94
C ILE A 22 -5.61 9.36 -6.31
N PHE A 23 -4.61 9.85 -7.02
CA PHE A 23 -4.52 11.24 -7.44
C PHE A 23 -5.75 11.69 -8.25
N PHE A 24 -6.19 10.86 -9.19
CA PHE A 24 -7.37 11.15 -10.01
C PHE A 24 -8.62 11.34 -9.15
N PHE A 25 -8.87 10.45 -8.18
CA PHE A 25 -10.04 10.57 -7.29
C PHE A 25 -9.88 11.71 -6.28
N SER A 26 -8.67 11.98 -5.80
CA SER A 26 -8.37 13.11 -4.91
C SER A 26 -8.55 14.46 -5.60
N ALA A 27 -8.33 14.54 -6.91
CA ALA A 27 -8.50 15.74 -7.72
C ALA A 27 -9.97 16.03 -8.08
N GLN A 28 -10.92 15.13 -7.79
CA GLN A 28 -12.34 15.39 -8.11
C GLN A 28 -12.99 16.28 -7.05
N PRO A 29 -13.53 17.47 -7.43
CA PRO A 29 -14.25 18.33 -6.50
C PRO A 29 -15.59 17.71 -6.06
N ASP A 30 -16.26 17.01 -6.97
CA ASP A 30 -17.58 16.43 -6.78
C ASP A 30 -17.55 14.90 -6.93
N LEU A 31 -17.25 14.19 -5.85
CA LEU A 31 -17.44 12.75 -5.81
C LEU A 31 -18.91 12.41 -5.53
N PRO A 32 -19.43 11.29 -6.10
CA PRO A 32 -20.78 10.82 -5.76
C PRO A 32 -20.96 10.76 -4.24
N GLN A 33 -22.02 11.38 -3.76
CA GLN A 33 -22.32 11.45 -2.33
C GLN A 33 -23.21 10.26 -1.93
N ALA A 34 -22.88 9.63 -0.80
CA ALA A 34 -23.73 8.62 -0.20
C ALA A 34 -24.91 9.27 0.53
N PRO A 35 -26.04 8.55 0.73
CA PRO A 35 -27.17 9.06 1.52
C PRO A 35 -26.75 9.36 2.96
N GLY A 36 -26.68 10.66 3.29
CA GLY A 36 -26.32 11.15 4.61
C GLY A 36 -24.82 11.45 4.80
N PRO A 37 -24.52 12.58 5.49
CA PRO A 37 -23.18 13.13 5.55
C PRO A 37 -22.17 12.23 6.29
N TRP A 38 -22.60 11.51 7.32
CA TRP A 38 -21.73 10.62 8.08
C TRP A 38 -21.33 9.37 7.28
N LEU A 39 -22.27 8.80 6.50
CA LEU A 39 -22.01 7.63 5.66
C LEU A 39 -21.06 8.00 4.52
N ASP A 40 -21.30 9.15 3.90
CA ASP A 40 -20.42 9.68 2.84
C ASP A 40 -18.99 9.86 3.34
N MET A 41 -18.82 10.51 4.51
CA MET A 41 -17.51 10.68 5.15
C MET A 41 -16.86 9.33 5.47
N LEU A 42 -17.61 8.38 6.02
CA LEU A 42 -17.09 7.06 6.37
C LEU A 42 -16.61 6.29 5.13
N LEU A 43 -17.40 6.29 4.06
CA LEU A 43 -17.04 5.60 2.82
C LEU A 43 -15.82 6.23 2.15
N LYS A 44 -15.75 7.55 2.11
CA LYS A 44 -14.59 8.27 1.55
C LYS A 44 -13.32 7.97 2.36
N LYS A 45 -13.37 8.09 3.69
CA LYS A 45 -12.22 7.83 4.56
C LYS A 45 -11.77 6.36 4.53
N THR A 46 -12.71 5.41 4.59
CA THR A 46 -12.35 3.98 4.49
C THR A 46 -11.80 3.63 3.11
N GLY A 47 -12.33 4.23 2.05
CA GLY A 47 -11.81 4.09 0.69
C GLY A 47 -10.35 4.55 0.58
N HIS A 48 -10.03 5.74 1.10
CA HIS A 48 -8.65 6.26 1.17
C HIS A 48 -7.74 5.35 2.00
N THR A 49 -8.13 5.05 3.24
CA THR A 49 -7.37 4.15 4.12
C THR A 49 -7.05 2.81 3.45
N ALA A 50 -8.03 2.20 2.77
CA ALA A 50 -7.83 0.97 2.02
C ALA A 50 -6.88 1.16 0.83
N ALA A 51 -7.02 2.26 0.09
CA ALA A 51 -6.18 2.58 -1.06
C ALA A 51 -4.70 2.75 -0.66
N TYR A 52 -4.43 3.41 0.46
CA TYR A 52 -3.06 3.55 0.99
C TYR A 52 -2.52 2.25 1.58
N GLY A 53 -3.38 1.39 2.13
CA GLY A 53 -3.00 0.02 2.51
C GLY A 53 -2.54 -0.80 1.30
N VAL A 54 -3.28 -0.76 0.18
CA VAL A 54 -2.88 -1.41 -1.08
C VAL A 54 -1.59 -0.80 -1.63
N LEU A 55 -1.44 0.53 -1.60
CA LEU A 55 -0.22 1.21 -2.06
C LEU A 55 1.01 0.74 -1.27
N ALA A 56 0.92 0.68 0.06
CA ALA A 56 2.00 0.18 0.91
C ALA A 56 2.35 -1.28 0.57
N TRP A 57 1.36 -2.13 0.29
CA TRP A 57 1.60 -3.50 -0.14
C TRP A 57 2.29 -3.58 -1.51
N LEU A 58 1.91 -2.73 -2.46
CA LEU A 58 2.55 -2.62 -3.76
C LEU A 58 4.02 -2.18 -3.64
N TYR A 59 4.32 -1.19 -2.79
CA TYR A 59 5.70 -0.79 -2.48
C TYR A 59 6.50 -1.93 -1.86
N LEU A 60 5.92 -2.66 -0.89
CA LEU A 60 6.57 -3.82 -0.29
C LEU A 60 6.95 -4.87 -1.34
N ARG A 61 6.06 -5.15 -2.29
CA ARG A 61 6.32 -6.07 -3.41
C ARG A 61 7.53 -5.62 -4.24
N VAL A 62 7.60 -4.33 -4.56
CA VAL A 62 8.73 -3.74 -5.32
C VAL A 62 10.03 -3.84 -4.55
N LEU A 63 10.03 -3.38 -3.28
CA LEU A 63 11.23 -3.35 -2.43
C LEU A 63 11.80 -4.75 -2.20
N ARG A 64 10.95 -5.74 -1.92
CA ARG A 64 11.38 -7.14 -1.79
C ARG A 64 12.07 -7.66 -3.03
N ARG A 65 11.60 -7.28 -4.20
CA ARG A 65 12.12 -7.81 -5.46
C ARG A 65 13.41 -7.16 -5.90
N HIS A 66 13.56 -5.86 -5.65
CA HIS A 66 14.72 -5.09 -6.09
C HIS A 66 15.86 -5.05 -5.06
N LEU A 67 15.53 -5.07 -3.76
CA LEU A 67 16.51 -4.89 -2.68
C LEU A 67 16.61 -6.13 -1.75
N GLY A 68 16.00 -7.25 -2.14
CA GLY A 68 15.80 -8.43 -1.28
C GLY A 68 17.06 -9.15 -0.82
N ASN A 69 18.23 -8.83 -1.37
CA ASN A 69 19.49 -9.48 -1.02
C ASN A 69 20.00 -9.02 0.36
N GLY A 70 19.76 -9.82 1.39
CA GLY A 70 20.35 -9.67 2.73
C GLY A 70 19.67 -8.68 3.69
N ARG A 71 18.59 -7.98 3.29
CA ARG A 71 17.89 -7.05 4.18
C ARG A 71 16.67 -7.70 4.86
N SER A 72 16.42 -7.30 6.11
CA SER A 72 15.27 -7.76 6.87
C SER A 72 13.94 -7.34 6.23
N LEU A 73 12.95 -8.25 6.22
CA LEU A 73 11.57 -7.95 5.79
C LEU A 73 10.93 -6.81 6.59
N THR A 74 11.37 -6.62 7.85
CA THR A 74 10.90 -5.52 8.68
C THR A 74 11.31 -4.17 8.11
N VAL A 75 12.55 -4.05 7.61
CA VAL A 75 13.03 -2.82 6.96
C VAL A 75 12.17 -2.49 5.75
N PHE A 76 11.84 -3.47 4.91
CA PHE A 76 10.99 -3.24 3.74
C PHE A 76 9.56 -2.84 4.11
N ARG A 77 8.99 -3.41 5.18
CA ARG A 77 7.66 -3.00 5.67
C ARG A 77 7.67 -1.55 6.16
N VAL A 78 8.66 -1.17 6.96
CA VAL A 78 8.79 0.21 7.45
C VAL A 78 8.99 1.18 6.29
N ALA A 79 9.86 0.86 5.34
CA ALA A 79 10.07 1.68 4.15
C ALA A 79 8.80 1.81 3.30
N SER A 80 8.00 0.75 3.18
CA SER A 80 6.72 0.79 2.44
C SER A 80 5.70 1.69 3.11
N ILE A 81 5.62 1.68 4.45
CA ILE A 81 4.77 2.61 5.22
C ILE A 81 5.27 4.05 4.99
N GLY A 82 6.58 4.29 5.13
CA GLY A 82 7.15 5.63 4.93
C GLY A 82 6.87 6.20 3.53
N LEU A 83 6.99 5.38 2.48
CA LEU A 83 6.66 5.79 1.10
C LEU A 83 5.16 6.07 0.93
N ALA A 84 4.29 5.26 1.53
CA ALA A 84 2.84 5.48 1.46
C ALA A 84 2.45 6.78 2.20
N VAL A 85 3.01 7.03 3.38
CA VAL A 85 2.79 8.27 4.15
C VAL A 85 3.33 9.49 3.40
N ALA A 86 4.52 9.39 2.78
CA ALA A 86 5.07 10.48 1.97
C ALA A 86 4.16 10.81 0.77
N TYR A 87 3.57 9.78 0.16
CA TYR A 87 2.59 10.00 -0.90
C TYR A 87 1.29 10.59 -0.38
N ALA A 88 0.78 10.14 0.79
CA ALA A 88 -0.41 10.72 1.43
C ALA A 88 -0.20 12.22 1.74
N LEU A 89 0.97 12.61 2.24
CA LEU A 89 1.31 14.02 2.45
C LEU A 89 1.26 14.83 1.15
N SER A 90 1.78 14.28 0.05
CA SER A 90 1.73 14.95 -1.26
C SER A 90 0.31 15.06 -1.81
N ASP A 91 -0.52 14.04 -1.58
CA ASP A 91 -1.92 14.02 -1.99
C ASP A 91 -2.75 15.05 -1.21
N GLU A 92 -2.61 15.07 0.13
CA GLU A 92 -3.27 16.07 0.98
C GLU A 92 -2.83 17.50 0.65
N TYR A 93 -1.54 17.72 0.39
CA TYR A 93 -1.05 19.00 -0.10
C TYR A 93 -1.68 19.38 -1.44
N HIS A 94 -1.82 18.42 -2.37
CA HIS A 94 -2.50 18.66 -3.64
C HIS A 94 -3.98 19.04 -3.42
N GLN A 95 -4.68 18.37 -2.50
CA GLN A 95 -6.08 18.63 -2.20
C GLN A 95 -6.34 20.08 -1.72
N THR A 96 -5.36 20.75 -1.12
CA THR A 96 -5.50 22.17 -0.75
C THR A 96 -5.71 23.11 -1.96
N PHE A 97 -5.38 22.67 -3.18
CA PHE A 97 -5.59 23.41 -4.42
C PHE A 97 -6.88 22.99 -5.16
N VAL A 98 -7.59 21.98 -4.68
CA VAL A 98 -8.82 21.46 -5.33
C VAL A 98 -10.04 22.16 -4.73
N PRO A 99 -10.88 22.84 -5.52
CA PRO A 99 -12.10 23.48 -5.02
C PRO A 99 -12.99 22.48 -4.28
N GLY A 100 -13.49 22.84 -3.10
CA GLY A 100 -14.36 21.98 -2.29
C GLY A 100 -13.66 20.85 -1.54
N ARG A 101 -12.31 20.85 -1.50
CA ARG A 101 -11.50 19.94 -0.70
C ARG A 101 -10.68 20.72 0.32
N ASP A 102 -10.58 20.16 1.53
CA ASP A 102 -9.71 20.68 2.58
C ASP A 102 -8.64 19.65 2.86
N GLY A 103 -7.38 19.92 2.50
CA GLY A 103 -6.24 19.08 2.85
C GLY A 103 -6.08 19.04 4.37
N ASN A 104 -6.07 17.85 4.98
CA ASN A 104 -6.06 17.68 6.42
C ASN A 104 -5.00 16.65 6.86
N LEU A 105 -4.07 17.08 7.72
CA LEU A 105 -3.04 16.19 8.27
C LEU A 105 -3.60 14.98 9.03
N LEU A 106 -4.82 15.07 9.58
CA LEU A 106 -5.47 13.91 10.19
C LEU A 106 -5.77 12.82 9.17
N ASP A 107 -6.08 13.18 7.93
CA ASP A 107 -6.35 12.21 6.87
C ASP A 107 -5.05 11.48 6.47
N VAL A 108 -3.89 12.15 6.50
CA VAL A 108 -2.58 11.48 6.38
C VAL A 108 -2.35 10.44 7.49
N VAL A 109 -2.75 10.74 8.72
CA VAL A 109 -2.63 9.78 9.85
C VAL A 109 -3.53 8.57 9.63
N VAL A 110 -4.76 8.79 9.17
CA VAL A 110 -5.74 7.72 8.88
C VAL A 110 -5.24 6.83 7.71
N ASP A 111 -4.71 7.44 6.66
CA ASP A 111 -4.13 6.74 5.52
C ASP A 111 -2.87 5.97 5.90
N GLY A 112 -2.02 6.56 6.73
CA GLY A 112 -0.88 5.89 7.34
C GLY A 112 -1.27 4.69 8.21
N ALA A 113 -2.38 4.78 8.93
CA ALA A 113 -2.92 3.64 9.67
C ALA A 113 -3.34 2.50 8.73
N GLY A 114 -3.93 2.79 7.57
CA GLY A 114 -4.21 1.80 6.53
C GLY A 114 -2.95 1.09 6.04
N ALA A 115 -1.87 1.85 5.80
CA ALA A 115 -0.58 1.28 5.43
C ALA A 115 -0.01 0.36 6.54
N CYS A 116 -0.12 0.76 7.80
CA CYS A 116 0.30 -0.05 8.95
C CYS A 116 -0.49 -1.35 9.05
N VAL A 117 -1.82 -1.30 8.91
CA VAL A 117 -2.70 -2.48 8.92
C VAL A 117 -2.30 -3.45 7.80
N ALA A 118 -2.05 -2.97 6.59
CA ALA A 118 -1.61 -3.81 5.47
C ALA A 118 -0.28 -4.52 5.79
N MET A 119 0.68 -3.85 6.42
CA MET A 119 1.96 -4.44 6.81
C MET A 119 1.84 -5.43 7.98
N LEU A 120 0.92 -5.20 8.91
CA LEU A 120 0.60 -6.16 9.99
C LEU A 120 -0.06 -7.42 9.42
N LEU A 121 -0.99 -7.27 8.47
CA LEU A 121 -1.61 -8.39 7.76
C LEU A 121 -0.58 -9.20 6.97
N ASP A 122 0.33 -8.55 6.22
CA ASP A 122 1.42 -9.24 5.53
C ASP A 122 2.30 -10.04 6.52
N ARG A 123 2.65 -9.44 7.65
CA ARG A 123 3.44 -10.12 8.70
C ARG A 123 2.71 -11.34 9.26
N TRP A 124 1.43 -11.20 9.56
CA TRP A 124 0.60 -12.27 10.11
C TRP A 124 0.44 -13.43 9.11
N LEU A 125 0.13 -13.12 7.83
CA LEU A 125 0.03 -14.12 6.77
C LEU A 125 1.35 -14.85 6.54
N ALA A 126 2.48 -14.14 6.57
CA ALA A 126 3.81 -14.75 6.43
C ALA A 126 4.10 -15.73 7.58
N ARG A 127 3.74 -15.37 8.82
CA ARG A 127 3.87 -16.27 9.99
C ARG A 127 2.99 -17.51 9.85
N ARG A 128 1.73 -17.36 9.45
CA ARG A 128 0.83 -18.49 9.24
C ARG A 128 1.35 -19.46 8.20
N ARG A 129 1.84 -18.96 7.05
CA ARG A 129 2.44 -19.79 6.00
C ARG A 129 3.67 -20.56 6.49
N ALA A 130 4.50 -19.96 7.34
CA ALA A 130 5.67 -20.62 7.93
C ALA A 130 5.28 -21.76 8.87
N LEU A 131 4.16 -21.63 9.59
CA LEU A 131 3.64 -22.66 10.50
C LEU A 131 2.91 -23.81 9.79
N SER A 132 2.33 -23.52 8.60
CA SER A 132 1.56 -24.49 7.79
C SER A 132 2.41 -25.17 6.72
N GLY A 133 3.72 -24.88 6.64
CA GLY A 133 4.64 -25.54 5.71
C GLY A 133 4.81 -27.03 6.07
N PRO A 134 5.07 -27.92 5.07
CA PRO A 134 5.34 -29.32 5.36
C PRO A 134 6.53 -29.43 6.31
N GLY A 135 6.31 -30.17 7.41
CA GLY A 135 7.35 -30.48 8.38
C GLY A 135 8.59 -31.08 7.72
N PRO A 136 9.75 -31.11 8.41
CA PRO A 136 10.97 -31.65 7.85
C PRO A 136 10.69 -33.05 7.31
N ARG A 137 10.89 -33.21 5.98
CA ARG A 137 10.85 -34.55 5.39
C ARG A 137 11.83 -35.39 6.16
N SER A 138 11.32 -36.37 6.90
CA SER A 138 12.15 -37.39 7.51
C SER A 138 13.04 -37.93 6.40
N ALA A 139 14.35 -37.65 6.47
CA ALA A 139 15.32 -38.31 5.64
C ALA A 139 15.16 -39.80 5.92
N SER A 140 14.44 -40.47 5.03
CA SER A 140 14.38 -41.93 4.99
C SER A 140 15.80 -42.42 4.81
N VAL A 141 16.37 -42.92 5.88
CA VAL A 141 17.63 -43.64 5.92
C VAL A 141 17.43 -44.85 5.00
N ALA A 142 17.93 -44.77 3.78
CA ALA A 142 18.19 -45.93 2.97
C ALA A 142 19.48 -46.58 3.50
N ARG A 143 19.30 -47.69 4.23
CA ARG A 143 20.36 -48.64 4.44
C ARG A 143 20.50 -49.55 3.23
#